data_52dcd0bdb3f2bf4333d9c5a78dfdcedf
#
_entry.id   52dcd0bdb3f2bf4333d9c5a78dfdcedf
#
_cell.length_a   1.000
_cell.length_b   1.000
_cell.length_c   1.000
_cell.angle_alpha   90.00
_cell.angle_beta   90.00
_cell.angle_gamma   90.00
#
_symmetry.space_group_name_H-M   'P 1'
#
loop_
_entity.id
_entity.type
_entity.pdbx_description
1 polymer ?
#
loop_
_entity_poly.entity_id
_entity_poly.type
_entity_poly.pdbx_seq_one_letter_code
_entity_poly.pdbx_strand_id
1 'polypeptide(L)'
;LPSTTSRHGTLCRATDLVQPVAKLGCMTDTLRTAQGNTRGTDSVPSSFDALLVLSFGGPEGNEEVVPFLENVTRGRGIPRERLEVVGEHYFRLGGISPLNALNREIISNVSAELKERGHNLPVYFGNRNWYPFGAEAVEQMAADGVRNVAVFATSAWGGYSACRQYNEDIVALRKHLEDEQLPDMNFTKLRQFFDHPKFIEEMAAAVREAYAEVPEDKLASTRMLFTAHSVPS
;
A
#
# COMPACT_ATOMS: atom_id res chain seq x y z
N LEU A 1 14.55 -56.91 19.39
CA LEU A 1 15.06 -55.76 18.67
C LEU A 1 14.24 -55.56 17.40
N PRO A 2 13.35 -54.52 17.23
CA PRO A 2 12.77 -54.19 15.98
C PRO A 2 13.51 -53.05 15.29
N SER A 3 13.72 -53.23 14.00
CA SER A 3 14.40 -52.35 13.06
C SER A 3 13.68 -51.02 12.89
N THR A 4 14.41 -49.90 13.06
CA THR A 4 13.96 -48.54 12.74
C THR A 4 14.03 -48.32 11.27
N THR A 5 12.86 -48.17 10.63
CA THR A 5 12.73 -47.69 9.25
C THR A 5 12.90 -46.16 9.21
N SER A 6 13.98 -45.71 8.64
CA SER A 6 14.25 -44.33 8.30
C SER A 6 13.23 -43.83 7.27
N ARG A 7 12.37 -42.87 7.64
CA ARG A 7 11.57 -42.10 6.67
C ARG A 7 12.42 -40.99 6.11
N HIS A 8 12.84 -41.13 4.89
CA HIS A 8 13.42 -40.05 4.11
C HIS A 8 12.33 -38.99 3.86
N GLY A 9 12.46 -37.85 4.50
CA GLY A 9 11.67 -36.67 4.19
C GLY A 9 12.10 -36.16 2.81
N THR A 10 11.19 -36.24 1.86
CA THR A 10 11.36 -35.63 0.53
C THR A 10 11.39 -34.13 0.71
N LEU A 11 12.55 -33.52 0.43
CA LEU A 11 12.71 -32.06 0.31
C LEU A 11 11.85 -31.61 -0.87
N CYS A 12 10.78 -30.90 -0.59
CA CYS A 12 9.96 -30.23 -1.58
C CYS A 12 10.84 -29.18 -2.29
N ARG A 13 11.06 -29.35 -3.60
CA ARG A 13 11.83 -28.37 -4.40
C ARG A 13 11.00 -27.09 -4.53
N ALA A 14 11.67 -25.96 -4.51
CA ALA A 14 11.07 -24.62 -4.65
C ALA A 14 10.23 -24.43 -5.93
N THR A 15 10.36 -25.36 -6.89
CA THR A 15 9.59 -25.39 -8.15
C THR A 15 8.15 -25.91 -7.99
N ASP A 16 7.82 -26.55 -6.86
CA ASP A 16 6.49 -27.16 -6.65
C ASP A 16 5.48 -26.19 -6.01
N LEU A 17 5.91 -24.98 -5.67
CA LEU A 17 5.08 -23.94 -5.04
C LEU A 17 4.38 -23.01 -6.04
N VAL A 18 4.59 -23.18 -7.34
CA VAL A 18 3.88 -22.41 -8.36
C VAL A 18 2.69 -23.22 -8.88
N GLN A 19 1.71 -23.44 -8.03
CA GLN A 19 0.37 -23.76 -8.51
C GLN A 19 -0.37 -22.46 -8.84
N PRO A 20 -1.12 -22.39 -9.95
CA PRO A 20 -1.93 -21.22 -10.25
C PRO A 20 -2.97 -21.07 -9.14
N VAL A 21 -2.79 -20.05 -8.31
CA VAL A 21 -3.80 -19.65 -7.32
C VAL A 21 -5.08 -19.35 -8.09
N ALA A 22 -6.07 -20.20 -7.91
CA ALA A 22 -7.41 -20.01 -8.42
C ALA A 22 -7.83 -18.57 -8.06
N LYS A 23 -8.34 -17.85 -9.07
CA LYS A 23 -8.81 -16.47 -9.00
C LYS A 23 -9.60 -16.22 -7.70
N LEU A 24 -8.93 -15.73 -6.66
CA LEU A 24 -9.62 -14.93 -5.66
C LEU A 24 -9.94 -13.61 -6.37
N GLY A 25 -11.16 -13.54 -6.90
CA GLY A 25 -11.67 -12.31 -7.45
C GLY A 25 -11.60 -11.25 -6.36
N CYS A 26 -10.70 -10.30 -6.50
CA CYS A 26 -10.81 -9.05 -5.78
C CYS A 26 -12.22 -8.53 -6.08
N MET A 27 -13.04 -8.29 -5.05
CA MET A 27 -14.43 -7.84 -5.16
C MET A 27 -14.50 -6.46 -5.85
N THR A 28 -14.19 -6.41 -7.14
CA THR A 28 -14.41 -5.23 -7.98
C THR A 28 -15.86 -5.13 -8.45
N ASP A 29 -16.63 -6.21 -8.36
CA ASP A 29 -18.01 -6.24 -8.88
C ASP A 29 -19.10 -5.83 -7.88
N THR A 30 -18.81 -5.73 -6.58
CA THR A 30 -19.88 -5.46 -5.59
C THR A 30 -20.12 -3.97 -5.33
N LEU A 31 -19.28 -3.07 -5.80
CA LEU A 31 -19.50 -1.62 -5.68
C LEU A 31 -20.39 -1.04 -6.79
N ARG A 32 -20.77 -1.85 -7.78
CA ARG A 32 -21.69 -1.44 -8.85
C ARG A 32 -23.17 -1.36 -8.45
N THR A 33 -23.55 -1.92 -7.32
CA THR A 33 -24.97 -2.09 -6.98
C THR A 33 -25.48 -1.26 -5.80
N ALA A 34 -24.65 -0.45 -5.14
CA ALA A 34 -25.06 0.21 -3.91
C ALA A 34 -25.25 1.74 -3.97
N GLN A 35 -25.05 2.39 -5.11
CA GLN A 35 -25.46 3.79 -5.26
C GLN A 35 -25.98 4.04 -6.67
N GLY A 36 -27.30 4.18 -6.76
CA GLY A 36 -27.98 4.65 -7.96
C GLY A 36 -27.57 6.09 -8.26
N ASN A 37 -26.62 6.25 -9.17
CA ASN A 37 -26.57 7.39 -10.06
C ASN A 37 -25.90 6.97 -11.36
N THR A 38 -26.74 6.63 -12.33
CA THR A 38 -26.36 6.33 -13.70
C THR A 38 -25.88 7.60 -14.38
N ARG A 39 -24.58 7.87 -14.33
CA ARG A 39 -23.94 8.73 -15.32
C ARG A 39 -22.78 7.96 -15.91
N GLY A 40 -22.95 7.53 -17.16
CA GLY A 40 -21.90 7.14 -18.09
C GLY A 40 -21.19 5.83 -17.73
N THR A 41 -21.00 4.99 -18.71
CA THR A 41 -20.02 3.92 -18.71
C THR A 41 -18.66 4.55 -18.41
N ASP A 42 -18.17 4.43 -17.16
CA ASP A 42 -16.82 4.85 -16.78
C ASP A 42 -15.82 3.95 -17.51
N SER A 43 -15.57 4.24 -18.77
CA SER A 43 -14.45 3.64 -19.51
C SER A 43 -13.17 4.19 -18.92
N VAL A 44 -12.21 3.31 -18.65
CA VAL A 44 -10.85 3.74 -18.29
C VAL A 44 -10.39 4.73 -19.35
N PRO A 45 -9.93 5.94 -18.97
CA PRO A 45 -9.52 6.93 -19.94
C PRO A 45 -8.39 6.41 -20.83
N SER A 46 -8.35 6.83 -22.07
CA SER A 46 -7.30 6.43 -23.03
C SER A 46 -5.92 6.95 -22.64
N SER A 47 -5.86 7.98 -21.79
CA SER A 47 -4.62 8.54 -21.25
C SER A 47 -4.85 9.12 -19.85
N PHE A 48 -3.82 9.13 -19.04
CA PHE A 48 -3.79 9.82 -17.75
C PHE A 48 -3.01 11.12 -17.87
N ASP A 49 -3.42 12.11 -17.09
CA ASP A 49 -2.77 13.41 -17.00
C ASP A 49 -1.76 13.43 -15.85
N ALA A 50 -1.95 12.56 -14.84
CA ALA A 50 -1.11 12.47 -13.66
C ALA A 50 -1.14 11.07 -13.01
N LEU A 51 -0.11 10.77 -12.22
CA LEU A 51 -0.07 9.67 -11.28
C LEU A 51 -0.16 10.23 -9.85
N LEU A 52 -1.13 9.78 -9.06
CA LEU A 52 -1.21 10.03 -7.63
C LEU A 52 -0.69 8.80 -6.87
N VAL A 53 0.41 8.95 -6.16
CA VAL A 53 0.88 7.97 -5.18
C VAL A 53 0.13 8.23 -3.88
N LEU A 54 -0.72 7.30 -3.48
CA LEU A 54 -1.56 7.40 -2.30
C LEU A 54 -1.12 6.39 -1.24
N SER A 55 -0.83 6.89 -0.03
CA SER A 55 -0.27 6.07 1.04
C SER A 55 -0.98 6.29 2.38
N PHE A 56 -0.52 5.62 3.40
CA PHE A 56 -1.07 5.71 4.76
C PHE A 56 -0.62 6.97 5.48
N GLY A 57 0.66 7.36 5.29
CA GLY A 57 1.29 8.45 6.02
C GLY A 57 1.92 8.01 7.34
N GLY A 58 2.80 8.83 7.87
CA GLY A 58 3.46 8.60 9.15
C GLY A 58 4.18 9.84 9.64
N PRO A 59 4.45 9.93 10.97
CA PRO A 59 5.13 11.07 11.55
C PRO A 59 6.58 11.16 11.07
N GLU A 60 7.08 12.37 10.90
CA GLU A 60 8.46 12.67 10.53
C GLU A 60 9.24 13.35 11.67
N GLY A 61 8.66 13.38 12.89
CA GLY A 61 9.27 13.92 14.11
C GLY A 61 8.51 13.51 15.37
N ASN A 62 9.19 13.63 16.52
CA ASN A 62 8.59 13.28 17.81
C ASN A 62 7.31 14.05 18.13
N GLU A 63 7.28 15.33 17.77
CA GLU A 63 6.14 16.22 17.97
C GLU A 63 4.91 15.82 17.16
N GLU A 64 5.10 15.07 16.08
CA GLU A 64 4.04 14.62 15.19
C GLU A 64 3.40 13.31 15.63
N VAL A 65 4.07 12.52 16.48
CA VAL A 65 3.63 11.16 16.82
C VAL A 65 2.22 11.14 17.42
N VAL A 66 1.98 11.90 18.48
CA VAL A 66 0.67 11.89 19.16
C VAL A 66 -0.42 12.49 18.26
N PRO A 67 -0.23 13.65 17.61
CA PRO A 67 -1.20 14.18 16.64
C PRO A 67 -1.52 13.21 15.49
N PHE A 68 -0.51 12.52 14.95
CA PHE A 68 -0.72 11.47 13.95
C PHE A 68 -1.60 10.33 14.48
N LEU A 69 -1.32 9.82 15.69
CA LEU A 69 -2.11 8.76 16.29
C LEU A 69 -3.56 9.21 16.59
N GLU A 70 -3.76 10.45 17.02
CA GLU A 70 -5.09 11.05 17.19
C GLU A 70 -5.85 11.07 15.87
N ASN A 71 -5.17 11.43 14.77
CA ASN A 71 -5.77 11.44 13.45
C ASN A 71 -6.13 10.03 12.94
N VAL A 72 -5.24 9.06 13.08
CA VAL A 72 -5.47 7.65 12.69
C VAL A 72 -6.64 7.03 13.45
N THR A 73 -6.84 7.44 14.70
CA THR A 73 -7.87 6.89 15.59
C THR A 73 -9.11 7.77 15.72
N ARG A 74 -9.21 8.81 14.91
CA ARG A 74 -10.35 9.75 14.93
C ARG A 74 -11.68 9.00 14.84
N GLY A 75 -12.60 9.35 15.72
CA GLY A 75 -13.93 8.75 15.79
C GLY A 75 -14.00 7.37 16.48
N ARG A 76 -12.86 6.82 16.94
CA ARG A 76 -12.83 5.53 17.64
C ARG A 76 -12.93 5.64 19.17
N GLY A 77 -12.96 6.86 19.72
CA GLY A 77 -13.08 7.10 21.16
C GLY A 77 -11.89 6.57 21.98
N ILE A 78 -10.70 6.52 21.42
CA ILE A 78 -9.50 6.05 22.12
C ILE A 78 -8.96 7.19 22.97
N PRO A 79 -8.78 6.98 24.29
CA PRO A 79 -8.23 8.01 25.19
C PRO A 79 -6.79 8.39 24.80
N ARG A 80 -6.46 9.68 25.00
CA ARG A 80 -5.14 10.23 24.67
C ARG A 80 -4.00 9.50 25.41
N GLU A 81 -4.21 9.15 26.67
CA GLU A 81 -3.23 8.41 27.47
C GLU A 81 -2.86 7.06 26.82
N ARG A 82 -3.83 6.43 26.16
CA ARG A 82 -3.58 5.19 25.41
C ARG A 82 -2.74 5.45 24.16
N LEU A 83 -2.95 6.58 23.49
CA LEU A 83 -2.17 6.97 22.32
C LEU A 83 -0.73 7.31 22.70
N GLU A 84 -0.52 7.95 23.86
CA GLU A 84 0.81 8.24 24.38
C GLU A 84 1.61 6.95 24.64
N VAL A 85 0.97 5.93 25.25
CA VAL A 85 1.59 4.60 25.42
C VAL A 85 1.97 3.97 24.09
N VAL A 86 1.12 4.08 23.06
CA VAL A 86 1.44 3.60 21.71
C VAL A 86 2.57 4.44 21.11
N GLY A 87 2.56 5.75 21.35
CA GLY A 87 3.59 6.70 20.91
C GLY A 87 4.99 6.35 21.41
N GLU A 88 5.12 5.71 22.58
CA GLU A 88 6.44 5.27 23.11
C GLU A 88 7.19 4.35 22.12
N HIS A 89 6.47 3.56 21.32
CA HIS A 89 7.11 2.73 20.30
C HIS A 89 7.77 3.57 19.21
N TYR A 90 7.10 4.67 18.81
CA TYR A 90 7.64 5.62 17.85
C TYR A 90 8.83 6.38 18.45
N PHE A 91 8.72 6.85 19.69
CA PHE A 91 9.78 7.61 20.37
C PHE A 91 11.08 6.79 20.54
N ARG A 92 10.97 5.49 20.81
CA ARG A 92 12.14 4.58 20.87
C ARG A 92 12.88 4.47 19.54
N LEU A 93 12.20 4.76 18.42
CA LEU A 93 12.76 4.76 17.08
C LEU A 93 13.02 6.20 16.56
N GLY A 94 13.04 7.21 17.45
CA GLY A 94 13.31 8.60 17.12
C GLY A 94 12.08 9.36 16.63
N GLY A 95 10.87 8.81 16.77
CA GLY A 95 9.60 9.47 16.37
C GLY A 95 9.36 9.55 14.88
N ILE A 96 10.22 8.95 14.06
CA ILE A 96 10.16 9.05 12.61
C ILE A 96 9.69 7.72 12.02
N SER A 97 8.62 7.75 11.24
CA SER A 97 8.22 6.64 10.38
C SER A 97 9.03 6.68 9.08
N PRO A 98 9.63 5.58 8.64
CA PRO A 98 10.34 5.55 7.36
C PRO A 98 9.41 5.65 6.14
N LEU A 99 8.10 5.56 6.34
CA LEU A 99 7.12 5.40 5.27
C LEU A 99 7.14 6.54 4.26
N ASN A 100 7.17 7.79 4.71
CA ASN A 100 7.19 8.94 3.80
C ASN A 100 8.51 9.04 3.02
N ALA A 101 9.64 8.73 3.66
CA ALA A 101 10.93 8.68 2.98
C ALA A 101 10.97 7.62 1.88
N LEU A 102 10.50 6.40 2.20
CA LEU A 102 10.37 5.30 1.24
C LEU A 102 9.41 5.67 0.09
N ASN A 103 8.30 6.33 0.38
CA ASN A 103 7.37 6.77 -0.66
C ASN A 103 8.02 7.82 -1.59
N ARG A 104 8.80 8.76 -1.06
CA ARG A 104 9.53 9.74 -1.88
C ARG A 104 10.57 9.06 -2.78
N GLU A 105 11.22 8.01 -2.29
CA GLU A 105 12.14 7.19 -3.09
C GLU A 105 11.38 6.43 -4.20
N ILE A 106 10.26 5.80 -3.89
CA ILE A 106 9.38 5.16 -4.89
C ILE A 106 8.97 6.18 -5.96
N ILE A 107 8.54 7.37 -5.57
CA ILE A 107 8.13 8.44 -6.49
C ILE A 107 9.28 8.85 -7.40
N SER A 108 10.48 9.02 -6.85
CA SER A 108 11.67 9.35 -7.62
C SER A 108 11.97 8.28 -8.68
N ASN A 109 11.96 7.01 -8.28
CA ASN A 109 12.24 5.89 -9.16
C ASN A 109 11.15 5.71 -10.23
N VAL A 110 9.87 5.82 -9.84
CA VAL A 110 8.73 5.74 -10.79
C VAL A 110 8.77 6.89 -11.79
N SER A 111 9.09 8.10 -11.35
CA SER A 111 9.20 9.26 -12.24
C SER A 111 10.32 9.10 -13.25
N ALA A 112 11.47 8.55 -12.82
CA ALA A 112 12.60 8.26 -13.70
C ALA A 112 12.23 7.20 -14.74
N GLU A 113 11.62 6.10 -14.32
CA GLU A 113 11.19 5.00 -15.19
C GLU A 113 10.12 5.44 -16.21
N LEU A 114 9.14 6.25 -15.78
CA LEU A 114 8.13 6.82 -16.67
C LEU A 114 8.79 7.66 -17.76
N LYS A 115 9.72 8.53 -17.37
CA LYS A 115 10.45 9.38 -18.31
C LYS A 115 11.30 8.57 -19.28
N GLU A 116 11.99 7.52 -18.81
CA GLU A 116 12.81 6.62 -19.67
C GLU A 116 11.93 5.91 -20.69
N ARG A 117 10.69 5.56 -20.31
CA ARG A 117 9.70 4.94 -21.22
C ARG A 117 8.98 5.95 -22.13
N GLY A 118 9.33 7.22 -22.08
CA GLY A 118 8.72 8.26 -22.91
C GLY A 118 7.39 8.79 -22.38
N HIS A 119 7.03 8.51 -21.13
CA HIS A 119 5.84 9.04 -20.47
C HIS A 119 6.21 10.27 -19.64
N ASN A 120 5.77 11.45 -20.06
CA ASN A 120 5.95 12.67 -19.30
C ASN A 120 4.74 12.90 -18.36
N LEU A 121 4.59 12.02 -17.38
CA LEU A 121 3.46 12.02 -16.45
C LEU A 121 3.91 12.60 -15.11
N PRO A 122 3.34 13.73 -14.64
CA PRO A 122 3.64 14.26 -13.32
C PRO A 122 3.17 13.31 -12.23
N VAL A 123 3.97 13.18 -11.17
CA VAL A 123 3.68 12.30 -10.04
C VAL A 123 3.43 13.15 -8.80
N TYR A 124 2.24 13.00 -8.21
CA TYR A 124 1.82 13.67 -6.99
C TYR A 124 1.83 12.68 -5.83
N PHE A 125 2.02 13.19 -4.63
CA PHE A 125 2.08 12.39 -3.41
C PHE A 125 1.04 12.87 -2.40
N GLY A 126 0.25 11.95 -1.87
CA GLY A 126 -0.69 12.24 -0.81
C GLY A 126 -0.86 11.06 0.14
N ASN A 127 -1.10 11.35 1.41
CA ASN A 127 -1.37 10.37 2.44
C ASN A 127 -2.78 10.53 2.99
N ARG A 128 -3.30 9.43 3.56
CA ARG A 128 -4.57 9.40 4.29
C ARG A 128 -4.51 10.10 5.62
N ASN A 129 -3.48 9.80 6.42
CA ASN A 129 -3.50 10.10 7.86
C ASN A 129 -2.48 11.15 8.30
N TRP A 130 -1.57 11.58 7.45
CA TRP A 130 -0.57 12.58 7.78
C TRP A 130 -0.06 13.34 6.55
N TYR A 131 0.76 14.33 6.79
CA TYR A 131 1.34 15.18 5.74
C TYR A 131 2.31 14.40 4.82
N PRO A 132 2.36 14.79 3.53
CA PRO A 132 1.38 15.63 2.83
C PRO A 132 0.04 14.89 2.72
N PHE A 133 -1.08 15.57 2.95
CA PHE A 133 -2.38 14.95 2.82
C PHE A 133 -2.81 14.77 1.36
N GLY A 134 -3.63 13.75 1.11
CA GLY A 134 -4.20 13.53 -0.22
C GLY A 134 -5.06 14.72 -0.70
N ALA A 135 -5.71 15.45 0.21
CA ALA A 135 -6.45 16.66 -0.08
C ALA A 135 -5.56 17.75 -0.71
N GLU A 136 -4.40 18.03 -0.09
CA GLU A 136 -3.43 19.01 -0.61
C GLU A 136 -2.92 18.60 -2.00
N ALA A 137 -2.70 17.29 -2.21
CA ALA A 137 -2.27 16.78 -3.50
C ALA A 137 -3.32 17.01 -4.60
N VAL A 138 -4.61 16.76 -4.34
CA VAL A 138 -5.66 16.96 -5.35
C VAL A 138 -5.97 18.44 -5.59
N GLU A 139 -5.79 19.31 -4.59
CA GLU A 139 -5.85 20.77 -4.78
C GLU A 139 -4.76 21.24 -5.76
N GLN A 140 -3.51 20.78 -5.56
CA GLN A 140 -2.41 21.09 -6.47
C GLN A 140 -2.70 20.55 -7.88
N MET A 141 -3.18 19.31 -7.99
CA MET A 141 -3.57 18.71 -9.28
C MET A 141 -4.67 19.52 -9.97
N ALA A 142 -5.63 20.04 -9.21
CA ALA A 142 -6.69 20.90 -9.74
C ALA A 142 -6.13 22.20 -10.32
N ALA A 143 -5.20 22.83 -9.60
CA ALA A 143 -4.50 24.04 -10.03
C ALA A 143 -3.68 23.80 -11.31
N ASP A 144 -3.06 22.61 -11.43
CA ASP A 144 -2.28 22.21 -12.60
C ASP A 144 -3.14 21.73 -13.80
N GLY A 145 -4.46 21.73 -13.63
CA GLY A 145 -5.40 21.40 -14.71
C GLY A 145 -5.61 19.91 -14.98
N VAL A 146 -5.17 19.04 -14.06
CA VAL A 146 -5.32 17.58 -14.15
C VAL A 146 -6.79 17.18 -14.14
N ARG A 147 -7.15 16.15 -14.94
CA ARG A 147 -8.52 15.62 -15.02
C ARG A 147 -8.60 14.10 -14.91
N ASN A 148 -7.63 13.39 -15.44
CA ASN A 148 -7.61 11.91 -15.44
C ASN A 148 -6.40 11.42 -14.64
N VAL A 149 -6.66 10.82 -13.51
CA VAL A 149 -5.66 10.45 -12.51
C VAL A 149 -5.54 8.94 -12.42
N ALA A 150 -4.34 8.41 -12.65
CA ALA A 150 -3.99 7.07 -12.21
C ALA A 150 -3.64 7.11 -10.71
N VAL A 151 -4.23 6.24 -9.89
CA VAL A 151 -3.94 6.19 -8.46
C VAL A 151 -3.16 4.92 -8.15
N PHE A 152 -1.94 5.08 -7.70
CA PHE A 152 -1.09 4.00 -7.19
C PHE A 152 -1.17 3.97 -5.66
N ALA A 153 -1.89 2.97 -5.12
CA ALA A 153 -1.91 2.71 -3.69
C ALA A 153 -0.65 1.94 -3.29
N THR A 154 0.09 2.42 -2.29
CA THR A 154 1.37 1.81 -1.86
C THR A 154 1.19 0.52 -1.05
N SER A 155 0.09 -0.19 -1.25
CA SER A 155 -0.21 -1.47 -0.62
C SER A 155 -0.29 -2.57 -1.67
N ALA A 156 0.60 -3.56 -1.56
CA ALA A 156 0.66 -4.68 -2.50
C ALA A 156 -0.50 -5.66 -2.34
N TRP A 157 -0.96 -5.86 -1.11
CA TRP A 157 -1.83 -6.97 -0.73
C TRP A 157 -3.31 -6.64 -0.86
N GLY A 158 -4.14 -7.68 -1.07
CA GLY A 158 -5.58 -7.58 -0.99
C GLY A 158 -6.10 -7.54 0.45
N GLY A 159 -7.24 -6.90 0.69
CA GLY A 159 -7.89 -6.81 1.99
C GLY A 159 -8.60 -5.47 2.18
N TYR A 160 -9.35 -5.31 3.27
CA TYR A 160 -10.08 -4.08 3.53
C TYR A 160 -9.17 -2.85 3.49
N SER A 161 -8.09 -2.87 4.29
CA SER A 161 -7.15 -1.74 4.40
C SER A 161 -6.39 -1.43 3.12
N ALA A 162 -6.19 -2.42 2.27
CA ALA A 162 -5.40 -2.30 1.06
C ALA A 162 -6.24 -2.05 -0.21
N CYS A 163 -7.45 -2.60 -0.27
CA CYS A 163 -8.32 -2.43 -1.44
C CYS A 163 -9.43 -1.42 -1.20
N ARG A 164 -10.28 -1.70 -0.19
CA ARG A 164 -11.51 -0.94 0.02
C ARG A 164 -11.22 0.44 0.58
N GLN A 165 -10.36 0.53 1.56
CA GLN A 165 -10.05 1.79 2.23
C GLN A 165 -9.44 2.82 1.28
N TYR A 166 -8.60 2.39 0.31
CA TYR A 166 -8.11 3.32 -0.73
C TYR A 166 -9.20 3.75 -1.73
N ASN A 167 -10.24 2.95 -1.94
CA ASN A 167 -11.39 3.41 -2.70
C ASN A 167 -12.21 4.44 -1.89
N GLU A 168 -12.34 4.23 -0.57
CA GLU A 168 -12.98 5.20 0.33
C GLU A 168 -12.19 6.52 0.39
N ASP A 169 -10.86 6.46 0.37
CA ASP A 169 -10.01 7.67 0.25
C ASP A 169 -10.30 8.43 -1.04
N ILE A 170 -10.38 7.73 -2.19
CA ILE A 170 -10.70 8.38 -3.47
C ILE A 170 -12.08 9.06 -3.42
N VAL A 171 -13.07 8.41 -2.80
CA VAL A 171 -14.39 9.03 -2.59
C VAL A 171 -14.29 10.29 -1.72
N ALA A 172 -13.49 10.24 -0.67
CA ALA A 172 -13.24 11.40 0.20
C ALA A 172 -12.52 12.54 -0.54
N LEU A 173 -11.55 12.23 -1.39
CA LEU A 173 -10.85 13.22 -2.23
C LEU A 173 -11.79 13.89 -3.24
N ARG A 174 -12.68 13.12 -3.88
CA ARG A 174 -13.70 13.71 -4.78
C ARG A 174 -14.65 14.63 -4.03
N LYS A 175 -15.09 14.18 -2.83
CA LYS A 175 -15.93 15.03 -1.99
C LYS A 175 -15.20 16.32 -1.58
N HIS A 176 -13.92 16.25 -1.24
CA HIS A 176 -13.11 17.42 -0.92
C HIS A 176 -13.05 18.40 -2.11
N LEU A 177 -12.83 17.91 -3.33
CA LEU A 177 -12.87 18.76 -4.54
C LEU A 177 -14.25 19.44 -4.72
N GLU A 178 -15.33 18.72 -4.46
CA GLU A 178 -16.70 19.27 -4.52
C GLU A 178 -16.91 20.34 -3.44
N ASP A 179 -16.54 20.06 -2.19
CA ASP A 179 -16.70 20.98 -1.05
C ASP A 179 -15.91 22.29 -1.25
N GLU A 180 -14.70 22.20 -1.83
CA GLU A 180 -13.83 23.34 -2.16
C GLU A 180 -14.18 23.97 -3.53
N GLN A 181 -15.23 23.51 -4.21
CA GLN A 181 -15.66 23.98 -5.53
C GLN A 181 -14.57 23.89 -6.60
N LEU A 182 -13.67 22.93 -6.46
CA LEU A 182 -12.60 22.63 -7.41
C LEU A 182 -13.11 21.71 -8.53
N PRO A 183 -12.46 21.72 -9.70
CA PRO A 183 -12.83 20.85 -10.80
C PRO A 183 -12.77 19.36 -10.43
N ASP A 184 -13.82 18.59 -10.76
CA ASP A 184 -13.83 17.13 -10.56
C ASP A 184 -12.78 16.42 -11.42
N MET A 185 -12.30 15.28 -10.93
CA MET A 185 -11.31 14.43 -11.56
C MET A 185 -11.79 13.00 -11.67
N ASN A 186 -11.39 12.33 -12.74
CA ASN A 186 -11.56 10.89 -12.89
C ASN A 186 -10.40 10.16 -12.25
N PHE A 187 -10.66 9.42 -11.17
CA PHE A 187 -9.66 8.61 -10.50
C PHE A 187 -9.77 7.15 -10.93
N THR A 188 -8.70 6.59 -11.46
CA THR A 188 -8.59 5.17 -11.77
C THR A 188 -7.57 4.55 -10.84
N LYS A 189 -8.03 3.81 -9.82
CA LYS A 189 -7.14 3.08 -8.93
C LYS A 189 -6.52 1.89 -9.68
N LEU A 190 -5.19 1.86 -9.71
CA LEU A 190 -4.45 0.73 -10.25
C LEU A 190 -4.67 -0.50 -9.36
N ARG A 191 -4.60 -1.69 -9.95
CA ARG A 191 -4.73 -2.93 -9.20
C ARG A 191 -3.54 -3.13 -8.24
N GLN A 192 -3.74 -3.89 -7.17
CA GLN A 192 -2.67 -4.34 -6.30
C GLN A 192 -1.67 -5.20 -7.09
N PHE A 193 -0.42 -5.16 -6.65
CA PHE A 193 0.71 -5.76 -7.38
C PHE A 193 1.32 -6.98 -6.66
N PHE A 194 0.56 -7.60 -5.73
CA PHE A 194 1.00 -8.76 -4.94
C PHE A 194 1.46 -9.96 -5.78
N ASP A 195 0.94 -10.11 -6.99
CA ASP A 195 1.24 -11.20 -7.92
C ASP A 195 2.10 -10.75 -9.11
N HIS A 196 2.62 -9.51 -9.08
CA HIS A 196 3.49 -9.03 -10.14
C HIS A 196 4.83 -9.79 -10.10
N PRO A 197 5.33 -10.35 -11.22
CA PRO A 197 6.54 -11.17 -11.22
C PRO A 197 7.74 -10.49 -10.55
N LYS A 198 8.02 -9.23 -10.88
CA LYS A 198 9.12 -8.48 -10.26
C LYS A 198 8.95 -8.30 -8.74
N PHE A 199 7.72 -8.10 -8.24
CA PHE A 199 7.48 -8.02 -6.81
C PHE A 199 7.79 -9.36 -6.12
N ILE A 200 7.40 -10.48 -6.74
CA ILE A 200 7.70 -11.83 -6.22
C ILE A 200 9.20 -12.11 -6.28
N GLU A 201 9.89 -11.70 -7.35
CA GLU A 201 11.34 -11.85 -7.48
C GLU A 201 12.10 -11.13 -6.36
N GLU A 202 11.73 -9.87 -6.07
CA GLU A 202 12.33 -9.08 -4.99
C GLU A 202 12.03 -9.69 -3.61
N MET A 203 10.81 -10.14 -3.35
CA MET A 203 10.48 -10.85 -2.11
C MET A 203 11.30 -12.13 -1.95
N ALA A 204 11.48 -12.88 -3.03
CA ALA A 204 12.31 -14.09 -3.03
C ALA A 204 13.81 -13.76 -2.87
N ALA A 205 14.28 -12.64 -3.43
CA ALA A 205 15.64 -12.16 -3.26
C ALA A 205 15.93 -11.83 -1.79
N ALA A 206 15.07 -11.04 -1.15
CA ALA A 206 15.18 -10.69 0.27
C ALA A 206 15.24 -11.94 1.18
N VAL A 207 14.44 -12.96 0.87
CA VAL A 207 14.50 -14.24 1.60
C VAL A 207 15.85 -14.94 1.39
N ARG A 208 16.37 -14.99 0.17
CA ARG A 208 17.68 -15.60 -0.11
C ARG A 208 18.82 -14.86 0.60
N GLU A 209 18.78 -13.54 0.61
CA GLU A 209 19.76 -12.70 1.31
C GLU A 209 19.74 -13.00 2.82
N ALA A 210 18.55 -13.01 3.44
CA ALA A 210 18.41 -13.36 4.85
C ALA A 210 18.94 -14.78 5.17
N TYR A 211 18.72 -15.75 4.27
CA TYR A 211 19.29 -17.09 4.44
C TYR A 211 20.82 -17.12 4.28
N ALA A 212 21.38 -16.28 3.42
CA ALA A 212 22.82 -16.19 3.23
C ALA A 212 23.56 -15.64 4.47
N GLU A 213 22.89 -14.91 5.33
CA GLU A 213 23.41 -14.42 6.62
C GLU A 213 23.43 -15.51 7.71
N VAL A 214 22.74 -16.63 7.50
CA VAL A 214 22.68 -17.72 8.47
C VAL A 214 23.98 -18.53 8.41
N PRO A 215 24.69 -18.74 9.55
CA PRO A 215 25.87 -19.59 9.60
C PRO A 215 25.60 -20.99 9.04
N GLU A 216 26.55 -21.55 8.29
CA GLU A 216 26.40 -22.82 7.57
C GLU A 216 26.00 -23.98 8.49
N ASP A 217 26.60 -24.04 9.71
CA ASP A 217 26.29 -25.03 10.72
C ASP A 217 24.88 -24.94 11.29
N LYS A 218 24.18 -23.81 11.10
CA LYS A 218 22.81 -23.56 11.56
C LYS A 218 21.75 -23.71 10.48
N LEU A 219 22.14 -23.73 9.20
CA LEU A 219 21.19 -23.78 8.09
C LEU A 219 20.21 -24.95 8.20
N ALA A 220 20.68 -26.15 8.54
CA ALA A 220 19.82 -27.35 8.65
C ALA A 220 18.78 -27.25 9.79
N SER A 221 19.04 -26.45 10.81
CA SER A 221 18.13 -26.22 11.95
C SER A 221 17.30 -24.94 11.83
N THR A 222 17.63 -24.08 10.88
CA THR A 222 16.90 -22.82 10.65
C THR A 222 15.48 -23.08 10.16
N ARG A 223 14.54 -22.32 10.69
CA ARG A 223 13.13 -22.35 10.28
C ARG A 223 12.69 -20.95 9.83
N MET A 224 12.01 -20.89 8.69
CA MET A 224 11.36 -19.65 8.26
C MET A 224 10.02 -19.52 8.98
N LEU A 225 9.80 -18.35 9.59
CA LEU A 225 8.54 -18.00 10.22
C LEU A 225 7.84 -16.96 9.36
N PHE A 226 6.60 -17.27 8.97
CA PHE A 226 5.70 -16.31 8.35
C PHE A 226 4.82 -15.69 9.43
N THR A 227 4.78 -14.37 9.48
CA THR A 227 3.94 -13.63 10.42
C THR A 227 2.82 -12.91 9.69
N ALA A 228 1.65 -12.91 10.30
CA ALA A 228 0.49 -12.16 9.82
C ALA A 228 -0.35 -11.77 11.04
N HIS A 229 -1.13 -10.70 10.90
CA HIS A 229 -2.12 -10.34 11.90
C HIS A 229 -3.47 -10.10 11.22
N SER A 230 -4.55 -10.30 11.99
CA SER A 230 -5.89 -9.97 11.51
C SER A 230 -6.06 -8.46 11.39
N VAL A 231 -6.87 -8.06 10.43
CA VAL A 231 -7.40 -6.70 10.36
C VAL A 231 -8.84 -6.69 10.85
N PRO A 232 -9.33 -5.59 11.42
CA PRO A 232 -10.74 -5.47 11.78
C PRO A 232 -11.64 -5.77 10.59
N SER A 233 -12.69 -6.54 10.83
CA SER A 233 -13.73 -6.92 9.83
C SER A 233 -14.73 -5.79 9.64
#